data_a4aba857c9f56970b38ba2fe8b2952ee
#
_entry.id   a4aba857c9f56970b38ba2fe8b2952ee
#
_cell.length_a   1.000
_cell.length_b   1.000
_cell.length_c   1.000
_cell.angle_alpha   90.00
_cell.angle_beta   90.00
_cell.angle_gamma   90.00
#
_symmetry.space_group_name_H-M   'P 1'
#
loop_
_entity.id
_entity.type
_entity.pdbx_description
1 polymer ?
#
loop_
_entity_poly.entity_id
_entity_poly.type
_entity_poly.pdbx_seq_one_letter_code
_entity_poly.pdbx_strand_id
1 'polypeptide(L)'
;MGRIRLHIALDCSAYSLETFILHNIEPGSTIATDSWPSYHFIDKEQYAHEITNQSKSKVKENLYGVHLITSLIKRLIRGTYQGRFEPKYLQNYLDEYVFRFNRRNSKFIGKKFMRLVQQVVQSVKVTYRELKWDIDPISEYYAT
;
A
#
# COMPACT_ATOMS: atom_id res chain seq x y z
N MET A 1 4.48 -3.20 -14.98
CA MET A 1 4.01 -3.06 -13.58
C MET A 1 4.17 -1.60 -13.15
N GLY A 2 3.07 -0.99 -12.70
CA GLY A 2 2.95 0.40 -12.33
C GLY A 2 3.49 0.74 -10.94
N ARG A 3 2.91 1.79 -10.35
CA ARG A 3 3.14 2.19 -8.96
C ARG A 3 2.36 1.29 -8.01
N ILE A 4 2.84 1.20 -6.77
CA ILE A 4 2.14 0.51 -5.70
C ILE A 4 1.78 1.49 -4.58
N ARG A 5 0.75 1.16 -3.84
CA ARG A 5 0.37 1.75 -2.56
C ARG A 5 0.13 0.61 -1.58
N LEU A 6 0.58 0.76 -0.36
CA LEU A 6 0.44 -0.22 0.70
C LEU A 6 -0.07 0.49 1.94
N HIS A 7 -1.02 -0.10 2.59
CA HIS A 7 -1.61 0.42 3.82
C HIS A 7 -1.94 -0.72 4.77
N ILE A 8 -1.78 -0.48 6.06
CA ILE A 8 -2.20 -1.43 7.08
C ILE A 8 -3.69 -1.23 7.30
N ALA A 9 -4.47 -2.26 7.02
CA ALA A 9 -5.89 -2.28 7.37
C ALA A 9 -6.05 -2.91 8.75
N LEU A 10 -6.95 -2.38 9.57
CA LEU A 10 -7.29 -2.95 10.87
C LEU A 10 -7.98 -4.31 10.71
N ASP A 11 -8.77 -4.42 9.66
CA ASP A 11 -9.52 -5.62 9.29
C ASP A 11 -9.71 -5.73 7.78
N CYS A 12 -10.35 -6.80 7.34
CA CYS A 12 -10.72 -7.00 5.94
C CYS A 12 -12.20 -6.68 5.68
N SER A 13 -12.79 -5.75 6.44
CA SER A 13 -14.18 -5.35 6.26
C SER A 13 -14.37 -4.56 4.96
N ALA A 14 -15.61 -4.50 4.48
CA ALA A 14 -15.96 -3.69 3.33
C ALA A 14 -15.65 -2.21 3.57
N TYR A 15 -15.90 -1.71 4.78
CA TYR A 15 -15.62 -0.32 5.15
C TYR A 15 -14.14 0.06 5.06
N SER A 16 -13.26 -0.77 5.62
CA SER A 16 -11.81 -0.54 5.55
C SER A 16 -11.28 -0.54 4.10
N LEU A 17 -11.80 -1.45 3.28
CA LEU A 17 -11.43 -1.53 1.87
C LEU A 17 -11.98 -0.35 1.05
N GLU A 18 -13.23 0.07 1.32
CA GLU A 18 -13.87 1.21 0.68
C GLU A 18 -13.09 2.49 0.95
N THR A 19 -12.79 2.75 2.22
CA THR A 19 -11.99 3.92 2.64
C THR A 19 -10.66 3.96 1.90
N PHE A 20 -9.97 2.83 1.80
CA PHE A 20 -8.70 2.76 1.06
C PHE A 20 -8.88 3.05 -0.43
N ILE A 21 -9.93 2.52 -1.06
CA ILE A 21 -10.20 2.73 -2.49
C ILE A 21 -10.52 4.20 -2.77
N LEU A 22 -11.44 4.79 -2.01
CA LEU A 22 -11.84 6.19 -2.19
C LEU A 22 -10.68 7.18 -2.04
N HIS A 23 -9.76 6.93 -1.10
CA HIS A 23 -8.60 7.80 -0.90
C HIS A 23 -7.46 7.61 -1.92
N ASN A 24 -7.42 6.47 -2.61
CA ASN A 24 -6.24 6.11 -3.40
C ASN A 24 -6.50 5.89 -4.88
N ILE A 25 -7.75 5.74 -5.30
CA ILE A 25 -8.12 5.41 -6.67
C ILE A 25 -9.06 6.48 -7.21
N GLU A 26 -8.72 7.04 -8.35
CA GLU A 26 -9.53 8.06 -9.00
C GLU A 26 -10.84 7.45 -9.57
N PRO A 27 -11.99 8.13 -9.41
CA PRO A 27 -13.23 7.71 -10.06
C PRO A 27 -13.04 7.49 -11.56
N GLY A 28 -13.76 6.53 -12.13
CA GLY A 28 -13.61 6.12 -13.53
C GLY A 28 -12.51 5.08 -13.78
N SER A 29 -11.76 4.70 -12.74
CA SER A 29 -10.73 3.66 -12.86
C SER A 29 -11.35 2.26 -12.92
N THR A 30 -10.61 1.32 -13.54
CA THR A 30 -10.95 -0.11 -13.48
C THR A 30 -10.25 -0.74 -12.29
N ILE A 31 -11.01 -1.39 -11.41
CA ILE A 31 -10.53 -2.09 -10.24
C ILE A 31 -10.64 -3.60 -10.47
N ALA A 32 -9.52 -4.30 -10.50
CA ALA A 32 -9.49 -5.74 -10.59
C ALA A 32 -9.26 -6.35 -9.20
N THR A 33 -10.19 -7.21 -8.76
CA THR A 33 -10.09 -7.91 -7.47
C THR A 33 -10.24 -9.41 -7.63
N ASP A 34 -10.00 -10.14 -6.55
CA ASP A 34 -10.47 -11.52 -6.42
C ASP A 34 -11.98 -11.55 -6.11
N SER A 35 -12.52 -12.74 -5.93
CA SER A 35 -13.95 -12.94 -5.64
C SER A 35 -14.29 -12.78 -4.14
N TRP A 36 -13.50 -12.04 -3.37
CA TRP A 36 -13.76 -11.84 -1.94
C TRP A 36 -15.02 -11.00 -1.72
N PRO A 37 -15.98 -11.43 -0.86
CA PRO A 37 -17.27 -10.77 -0.71
C PRO A 37 -17.19 -9.30 -0.26
N SER A 38 -16.16 -8.93 0.51
CA SER A 38 -15.99 -7.56 0.99
C SER A 38 -15.78 -6.53 -0.13
N TYR A 39 -15.56 -6.94 -1.38
CA TYR A 39 -15.49 -6.03 -2.54
C TYR A 39 -16.83 -5.76 -3.21
N HIS A 40 -17.94 -6.32 -2.71
CA HIS A 40 -19.27 -6.12 -3.30
C HIS A 40 -19.79 -4.68 -3.19
N PHE A 41 -19.20 -3.86 -2.30
CA PHE A 41 -19.54 -2.43 -2.17
C PHE A 41 -19.03 -1.60 -3.34
N ILE A 42 -18.07 -2.06 -4.13
CA ILE A 42 -17.48 -1.25 -5.21
C ILE A 42 -18.60 -0.79 -6.15
N ASP A 43 -18.82 0.53 -6.11
CA ASP A 43 -19.87 1.18 -6.85
C ASP A 43 -19.56 1.13 -8.35
N LYS A 44 -20.47 0.49 -9.09
CA LYS A 44 -20.34 0.32 -10.54
C LYS A 44 -20.53 1.62 -11.33
N GLU A 45 -21.11 2.65 -10.71
CA GLU A 45 -21.25 3.97 -11.33
C GLU A 45 -19.93 4.75 -11.24
N GLN A 46 -19.16 4.54 -10.17
CA GLN A 46 -17.88 5.21 -9.95
C GLN A 46 -16.68 4.44 -10.50
N TYR A 47 -16.73 3.10 -10.49
CA TYR A 47 -15.60 2.24 -10.88
C TYR A 47 -16.05 1.09 -11.77
N ALA A 48 -15.26 0.79 -12.79
CA ALA A 48 -15.40 -0.48 -13.51
C ALA A 48 -14.78 -1.60 -12.65
N HIS A 49 -15.60 -2.56 -12.18
CA HIS A 49 -15.14 -3.64 -11.31
C HIS A 49 -14.99 -4.95 -12.07
N GLU A 50 -13.77 -5.47 -12.15
CA GLU A 50 -13.44 -6.76 -12.76
C GLU A 50 -13.10 -7.80 -11.68
N ILE A 51 -13.94 -8.82 -11.58
CA ILE A 51 -13.72 -9.91 -10.60
C ILE A 51 -13.00 -11.06 -11.28
N THR A 52 -11.81 -11.40 -10.77
CA THR A 52 -11.01 -12.52 -11.26
C THR A 52 -11.15 -13.73 -10.32
N ASN A 53 -11.82 -14.77 -10.79
CA ASN A 53 -11.91 -16.01 -10.04
C ASN A 53 -10.71 -16.91 -10.36
N GLN A 54 -9.74 -16.98 -9.45
CA GLN A 54 -8.48 -17.73 -9.63
C GLN A 54 -8.69 -19.23 -9.76
N SER A 55 -9.77 -19.78 -9.20
CA SER A 55 -10.07 -21.22 -9.26
C SER A 55 -10.56 -21.69 -10.63
N LYS A 56 -11.13 -20.78 -11.43
CA LYS A 56 -11.77 -21.09 -12.73
C LYS A 56 -11.00 -20.56 -13.93
N SER A 57 -10.10 -19.61 -13.74
CA SER A 57 -9.37 -18.98 -14.83
C SER A 57 -8.01 -19.64 -15.05
N LYS A 58 -7.78 -20.11 -16.27
CA LYS A 58 -6.42 -20.46 -16.73
C LYS A 58 -5.54 -19.20 -16.94
N VAL A 59 -6.14 -18.02 -16.89
CA VAL A 59 -5.47 -16.72 -17.08
C VAL A 59 -5.09 -16.16 -15.72
N LYS A 60 -3.86 -16.44 -15.29
CA LYS A 60 -3.26 -15.93 -14.05
C LYS A 60 -2.88 -14.44 -14.11
N GLU A 61 -3.27 -13.70 -15.15
CA GLU A 61 -2.61 -12.44 -15.48
C GLU A 61 -3.12 -11.22 -14.69
N ASN A 62 -4.40 -11.14 -14.37
CA ASN A 62 -4.97 -9.89 -13.82
C ASN A 62 -4.48 -9.55 -12.41
N LEU A 63 -4.17 -10.54 -11.56
CA LEU A 63 -3.66 -10.31 -10.19
C LEU A 63 -2.17 -10.61 -10.02
N TYR A 64 -1.43 -10.87 -11.12
CA TYR A 64 0.00 -11.13 -11.07
C TYR A 64 0.78 -10.05 -10.30
N GLY A 65 0.44 -8.78 -10.50
CA GLY A 65 1.06 -7.66 -9.80
C GLY A 65 0.91 -7.75 -8.29
N VAL A 66 -0.30 -8.09 -7.81
CA VAL A 66 -0.59 -8.24 -6.38
C VAL A 66 0.22 -9.39 -5.79
N HIS A 67 0.22 -10.55 -6.45
CA HIS A 67 0.99 -11.71 -6.00
C HIS A 67 2.49 -11.45 -5.95
N LEU A 68 3.03 -10.76 -6.96
CA LEU A 68 4.44 -10.39 -6.99
C LEU A 68 4.79 -9.47 -5.81
N ILE A 69 4.01 -8.40 -5.58
CA ILE A 69 4.26 -7.47 -4.46
C ILE A 69 4.15 -8.19 -3.13
N THR A 70 3.13 -9.00 -2.93
CA THR A 70 2.97 -9.80 -1.70
C THR A 70 4.18 -10.70 -1.45
N SER A 71 4.70 -11.36 -2.47
CA SER A 71 5.89 -12.20 -2.37
C SER A 71 7.14 -11.39 -2.02
N LEU A 72 7.28 -10.20 -2.61
CA LEU A 72 8.41 -9.31 -2.33
C LEU A 72 8.37 -8.75 -0.91
N ILE A 73 7.18 -8.38 -0.41
CA ILE A 73 7.01 -7.91 0.98
C ILE A 73 7.30 -9.04 1.96
N LYS A 74 6.78 -10.24 1.72
CA LYS A 74 7.09 -11.41 2.56
C LYS A 74 8.60 -11.68 2.62
N ARG A 75 9.30 -11.55 1.49
CA ARG A 75 10.76 -11.68 1.44
C ARG A 75 11.47 -10.57 2.19
N LEU A 76 11.00 -9.32 2.11
CA LEU A 76 11.54 -8.20 2.87
C LEU A 76 11.43 -8.45 4.38
N ILE A 77 10.23 -8.80 4.85
CA ILE A 77 9.95 -9.04 6.27
C ILE A 77 10.79 -10.20 6.80
N ARG A 78 10.82 -11.32 6.09
CA ARG A 78 11.53 -12.53 6.53
C ARG A 78 13.04 -12.44 6.34
N GLY A 79 13.50 -11.83 5.24
CA GLY A 79 14.92 -11.74 4.87
C GLY A 79 15.59 -10.54 5.53
N THR A 80 15.21 -9.32 5.18
CA THR A 80 15.88 -8.10 5.64
C THR A 80 15.67 -7.88 7.13
N TYR A 81 14.44 -8.04 7.61
CA TYR A 81 14.10 -7.82 9.02
C TYR A 81 14.13 -9.10 9.86
N GLN A 82 14.34 -10.27 9.24
CA GLN A 82 14.36 -11.57 9.95
C GLN A 82 13.14 -11.81 10.85
N GLY A 83 11.99 -11.27 10.48
CA GLY A 83 10.77 -11.27 11.29
C GLY A 83 10.81 -10.34 12.52
N ARG A 84 11.90 -9.62 12.73
CA ARG A 84 12.07 -8.69 13.86
C ARG A 84 11.70 -7.27 13.42
N PHE A 85 10.45 -6.92 13.57
CA PHE A 85 9.97 -5.55 13.41
C PHE A 85 8.90 -5.27 14.47
N GLU A 86 8.84 -4.03 14.90
CA GLU A 86 7.78 -3.61 15.80
C GLU A 86 6.52 -3.28 15.01
N PRO A 87 5.36 -3.87 15.33
CA PRO A 87 4.10 -3.64 14.61
C PRO A 87 3.74 -2.16 14.46
N LYS A 88 4.00 -1.34 15.47
CA LYS A 88 3.75 0.11 15.44
C LYS A 88 4.50 0.86 14.34
N TYR A 89 5.62 0.33 13.84
CA TYR A 89 6.38 0.95 12.75
C TYR A 89 6.14 0.27 11.39
N LEU A 90 5.23 -0.68 11.33
CA LEU A 90 5.01 -1.46 10.10
C LEU A 90 4.66 -0.56 8.92
N GLN A 91 3.81 0.45 9.11
CA GLN A 91 3.48 1.41 8.05
C GLN A 91 4.72 2.14 7.53
N ASN A 92 5.61 2.59 8.42
CA ASN A 92 6.85 3.28 8.02
C ASN A 92 7.74 2.38 7.15
N TYR A 93 7.85 1.09 7.47
CA TYR A 93 8.59 0.12 6.63
C TYR A 93 7.92 -0.09 5.27
N LEU A 94 6.59 -0.13 5.23
CA LEU A 94 5.85 -0.23 3.98
C LEU A 94 6.02 1.02 3.12
N ASP A 95 6.00 2.22 3.72
CA ASP A 95 6.17 3.50 3.02
C ASP A 95 7.58 3.63 2.44
N GLU A 96 8.61 3.24 3.18
CA GLU A 96 9.97 3.16 2.65
C GLU A 96 10.03 2.22 1.44
N TYR A 97 9.42 1.04 1.56
CA TYR A 97 9.38 0.08 0.47
C TYR A 97 8.66 0.64 -0.76
N VAL A 98 7.49 1.26 -0.57
CA VAL A 98 6.70 1.93 -1.61
C VAL A 98 7.52 3.02 -2.30
N PHE A 99 8.21 3.86 -1.52
CA PHE A 99 9.09 4.91 -2.06
C PHE A 99 10.16 4.33 -2.98
N ARG A 100 10.87 3.30 -2.54
CA ARG A 100 11.93 2.63 -3.30
C ARG A 100 11.39 1.92 -4.53
N PHE A 101 10.31 1.16 -4.37
CA PHE A 101 9.69 0.40 -5.45
C PHE A 101 9.17 1.30 -6.56
N ASN A 102 8.44 2.35 -6.21
CA ASN A 102 7.87 3.28 -7.19
C ASN A 102 8.92 4.07 -7.99
N ARG A 103 10.16 4.10 -7.50
CA ARG A 103 11.30 4.77 -8.16
C ARG A 103 12.35 3.79 -8.70
N ARG A 104 12.07 2.49 -8.73
CA ARG A 104 13.03 1.45 -9.14
C ARG A 104 13.59 1.66 -10.56
N ASN A 105 12.78 2.17 -11.46
CA ASN A 105 13.16 2.39 -12.86
C ASN A 105 13.83 3.75 -13.13
N SER A 106 13.98 4.61 -12.11
CA SER A 106 14.65 5.89 -12.30
C SER A 106 16.14 5.69 -12.54
N LYS A 107 16.62 6.15 -13.70
CA LYS A 107 18.04 6.08 -14.08
C LYS A 107 18.92 7.10 -13.33
N PHE A 108 18.31 8.13 -12.75
CA PHE A 108 19.03 9.25 -12.12
C PHE A 108 18.97 9.17 -10.61
N ILE A 109 20.05 8.72 -9.97
CA ILE A 109 20.17 8.65 -8.51
C ILE A 109 20.02 10.03 -7.87
N GLY A 110 20.62 11.07 -8.45
CA GLY A 110 20.52 12.44 -7.96
C GLY A 110 19.09 12.96 -7.89
N LYS A 111 18.24 12.63 -8.87
CA LYS A 111 16.80 12.99 -8.82
C LYS A 111 16.05 12.27 -7.69
N LYS A 112 16.43 11.03 -7.40
CA LYS A 112 15.84 10.29 -6.25
C LYS A 112 16.21 10.96 -4.92
N PHE A 113 17.48 11.33 -4.79
CA PHE A 113 17.98 12.04 -3.61
C PHE A 113 17.31 13.39 -3.43
N MET A 114 17.25 14.21 -4.48
CA MET A 114 16.57 15.51 -4.44
C MET A 114 15.10 15.37 -4.02
N ARG A 115 14.41 14.35 -4.54
CA ARG A 115 13.02 14.09 -4.16
C ARG A 115 12.87 13.70 -2.69
N LEU A 116 13.80 12.89 -2.17
CA LEU A 116 13.85 12.55 -0.76
C LEU A 116 14.04 13.81 0.09
N VAL A 117 15.03 14.64 -0.24
CA VAL A 117 15.29 15.91 0.47
C VAL A 117 14.07 16.82 0.45
N GLN A 118 13.40 16.99 -0.70
CA GLN A 118 12.19 17.79 -0.79
C GLN A 118 11.08 17.27 0.14
N GLN A 119 10.89 15.96 0.22
CA GLN A 119 9.89 15.38 1.13
C GLN A 119 10.27 15.58 2.59
N VAL A 120 11.53 15.39 2.95
CA VAL A 120 12.02 15.60 4.33
C VAL A 120 11.84 17.05 4.77
N VAL A 121 12.14 18.02 3.91
CA VAL A 121 11.98 19.45 4.23
C VAL A 121 10.51 19.84 4.39
N GLN A 122 9.60 19.16 3.69
CA GLN A 122 8.15 19.40 3.78
C GLN A 122 7.48 18.62 4.92
N SER A 123 8.15 17.59 5.46
CA SER A 123 7.59 16.78 6.54
C SER A 123 7.64 17.51 7.88
N VAL A 124 6.69 17.21 8.75
CA VAL A 124 6.71 17.67 10.13
C VAL A 124 7.89 17.05 10.85
N LYS A 125 8.57 17.85 11.67
CA LYS A 125 9.67 17.37 12.51
C LYS A 125 9.13 16.39 13.55
N VAL A 126 9.58 15.16 13.50
CA VAL A 126 9.25 14.12 14.48
C VAL A 126 10.44 13.90 15.40
N THR A 127 10.24 14.02 16.70
CA THR A 127 11.26 13.79 17.71
C THR A 127 11.36 12.30 18.06
N TYR A 128 12.51 11.87 18.60
CA TYR A 128 12.68 10.48 19.08
C TYR A 128 11.64 10.09 20.14
N ARG A 129 11.25 11.08 20.99
CA ARG A 129 10.24 10.87 22.03
C ARG A 129 8.87 10.55 21.42
N GLU A 130 8.44 11.30 20.41
CA GLU A 130 7.18 11.07 19.68
C GLU A 130 7.22 9.69 18.98
N LEU A 131 8.34 9.36 18.31
CA LEU A 131 8.49 8.04 17.71
C LEU A 131 8.39 6.90 18.73
N LYS A 132 8.87 7.10 19.94
CA LYS A 132 8.89 6.05 20.98
C LYS A 132 7.55 5.91 21.71
N TRP A 133 6.84 6.99 21.98
CA TRP A 133 5.76 7.03 22.96
C TRP A 133 4.38 7.39 22.41
N ASP A 134 4.27 8.15 21.33
CA ASP A 134 3.02 8.84 20.96
C ASP A 134 2.45 8.52 19.57
N ILE A 135 3.07 7.70 18.79
CA ILE A 135 2.52 7.47 17.45
C ILE A 135 1.80 6.14 17.41
N ASP A 136 0.49 6.19 17.62
CA ASP A 136 -0.41 5.24 16.99
C ASP A 136 -0.69 5.74 15.55
N PRO A 137 0.06 5.27 14.53
CA PRO A 137 -0.09 5.76 13.16
C PRO A 137 -1.44 5.38 12.55
N ILE A 138 -2.24 4.62 13.28
CA ILE A 138 -3.55 4.13 12.85
C ILE A 138 -4.65 5.09 13.27
N SER A 139 -4.50 5.81 14.40
CA SER A 139 -5.56 6.68 14.93
C SER A 139 -5.77 7.95 14.08
N GLU A 140 -4.73 8.53 13.49
CA GLU A 140 -4.86 9.74 12.67
C GLU A 140 -5.50 9.47 11.29
N TYR A 141 -5.39 8.25 10.75
CA TYR A 141 -5.91 7.93 9.42
C TYR A 141 -7.43 7.73 9.39
N TYR A 142 -8.03 7.44 10.55
CA TYR A 142 -9.48 7.21 10.69
C TYR A 142 -10.20 8.35 11.42
N ALA A 143 -9.50 9.42 11.81
CA ALA A 143 -10.06 10.58 12.52
C ALA A 143 -10.58 11.69 11.57
N THR A 144 -10.49 11.51 10.27
CA THR A 144 -11.05 12.39 9.24
C THR A 144 -12.07 11.64 8.39
#